data_5b6d2fcdd963e1093910f6c5ee25a7bc
#
_entry.id   5b6d2fcdd963e1093910f6c5ee25a7bc
#
_cell.length_a   1.000
_cell.length_b   1.000
_cell.length_c   1.000
_cell.angle_alpha   90.00
_cell.angle_beta   90.00
_cell.angle_gamma   90.00
#
_symmetry.space_group_name_H-M   'P 1'
#
loop_
_entity.id
_entity.type
_entity.pdbx_description
1 polymer ?
#
loop_
_entity_poly.entity_id
_entity_poly.type
_entity_poly.pdbx_seq_one_letter_code
_entity_poly.pdbx_strand_id
1 'polypeptide(L)'
;RVTDVQEKDGIIFHLCSAPLEVGSCVHGTIDWDRRLMHMREHSGEHIISGIICHTHGYSNIGFHMGKDCVTIDFSGPLTAEQIQEAEDLANQKVLENIEILAEYPDRETLATLDYRSKKELTGAIRIVTIPGADVCACCGTHVKYTGEVGPIKVISAEHAKGGSRLDILIGEKALADYKCRFENTQKISALLSVKPEQTAEAAQKLLQTVADLKQELGALKLRLLEEKVDAVETGSSACVLFEQGLSTVDVRKLADKLAQKVLFAAVFNGSDTDGYQYVICCLLYTSDAADEL
;
A
#
# COMPACT_ATOMS: atom_id res chain seq x y z
N ARG A 1 17.89 -8.65 31.33
CA ARG A 1 17.53 -7.87 30.17
C ARG A 1 16.39 -6.93 30.53
N VAL A 2 16.46 -5.65 30.14
CA VAL A 2 15.34 -4.72 30.24
C VAL A 2 14.32 -5.07 29.15
N THR A 3 13.07 -5.25 29.52
CA THR A 3 11.96 -5.63 28.63
C THR A 3 11.07 -4.43 28.31
N ASP A 4 10.98 -3.46 29.23
CA ASP A 4 10.20 -2.23 29.07
C ASP A 4 10.80 -1.12 29.93
N VAL A 5 10.55 0.13 29.56
CA VAL A 5 10.93 1.33 30.31
C VAL A 5 9.72 2.25 30.39
N GLN A 6 9.36 2.63 31.61
CA GLN A 6 8.21 3.49 31.90
C GLN A 6 8.63 4.65 32.78
N GLU A 7 8.04 5.82 32.55
CA GLU A 7 8.18 6.98 33.43
C GLU A 7 6.87 7.22 34.19
N LYS A 8 6.96 7.31 35.50
CA LYS A 8 5.83 7.64 36.38
C LYS A 8 6.32 8.55 37.48
N ASP A 9 5.66 9.69 37.66
CA ASP A 9 5.94 10.69 38.66
C ASP A 9 7.43 11.14 38.69
N GLY A 10 8.05 11.29 37.51
CA GLY A 10 9.46 11.67 37.34
C GLY A 10 10.46 10.56 37.64
N ILE A 11 10.00 9.34 37.92
CA ILE A 11 10.84 8.16 38.16
C ILE A 11 10.82 7.27 36.93
N ILE A 12 12.01 6.89 36.46
CA ILE A 12 12.15 5.98 35.33
C ILE A 12 12.28 4.54 35.82
N PHE A 13 11.29 3.71 35.48
CA PHE A 13 11.25 2.30 35.84
C PHE A 13 11.77 1.46 34.67
N HIS A 14 12.75 0.61 34.96
CA HIS A 14 13.24 -0.39 34.01
C HIS A 14 12.69 -1.76 34.42
N LEU A 15 11.76 -2.29 33.64
CA LEU A 15 11.22 -3.63 33.85
C LEU A 15 12.22 -4.65 33.32
N CYS A 16 12.66 -5.55 34.17
CA CYS A 16 13.66 -6.55 33.82
C CYS A 16 13.07 -7.94 33.73
N SER A 17 13.63 -8.78 32.85
CA SER A 17 13.22 -10.18 32.65
C SER A 17 13.49 -11.08 33.89
N ALA A 18 14.33 -10.63 34.81
CA ALA A 18 14.59 -11.28 36.07
C ALA A 18 14.77 -10.23 37.19
N PRO A 19 14.42 -10.55 38.43
CA PRO A 19 14.63 -9.63 39.55
C PRO A 19 16.12 -9.39 39.79
N LEU A 20 16.44 -8.17 40.24
CA LEU A 20 17.78 -7.79 40.65
C LEU A 20 17.78 -7.64 42.17
N GLU A 21 18.91 -7.97 42.80
CA GLU A 21 19.08 -7.79 44.23
C GLU A 21 19.17 -6.29 44.58
N VAL A 22 18.44 -5.87 45.57
CA VAL A 22 18.42 -4.47 46.01
C VAL A 22 19.81 -4.03 46.48
N GLY A 23 20.30 -2.91 45.94
CA GLY A 23 21.63 -2.38 46.25
C GLY A 23 22.78 -2.98 45.42
N SER A 24 22.48 -3.94 44.53
CA SER A 24 23.51 -4.47 43.62
C SER A 24 23.96 -3.41 42.59
N CYS A 25 25.26 -3.44 42.27
CA CYS A 25 25.81 -2.63 41.19
C CYS A 25 25.54 -3.34 39.84
N VAL A 26 24.95 -2.63 38.90
CA VAL A 26 24.61 -3.17 37.60
C VAL A 26 25.35 -2.41 36.49
N HIS A 27 25.76 -3.13 35.45
CA HIS A 27 26.28 -2.56 34.20
C HIS A 27 25.20 -2.62 33.15
N GLY A 28 24.80 -1.44 32.63
CA GLY A 28 23.80 -1.32 31.58
C GLY A 28 24.47 -1.18 30.22
N THR A 29 24.10 -2.02 29.25
CA THR A 29 24.53 -1.90 27.86
C THR A 29 23.31 -1.57 26.99
N ILE A 30 23.42 -0.48 26.22
CA ILE A 30 22.36 -0.07 25.28
C ILE A 30 22.46 -0.94 24.03
N ASP A 31 21.31 -1.41 23.56
CA ASP A 31 21.16 -1.97 22.19
C ASP A 31 21.38 -0.80 21.20
N TRP A 32 22.63 -0.68 20.74
CA TRP A 32 23.05 0.48 19.98
C TRP A 32 22.41 0.53 18.58
N ASP A 33 22.25 -0.62 17.94
CA ASP A 33 21.65 -0.69 16.60
C ASP A 33 20.20 -0.21 16.64
N ARG A 34 19.43 -0.70 17.62
CA ARG A 34 18.07 -0.23 17.86
C ARG A 34 18.02 1.26 18.23
N ARG A 35 18.92 1.73 19.08
CA ARG A 35 19.00 3.13 19.47
C ARG A 35 19.30 4.02 18.27
N LEU A 36 20.29 3.66 17.45
CA LEU A 36 20.69 4.41 16.29
C LEU A 36 19.56 4.46 15.23
N MET A 37 18.87 3.34 15.03
CA MET A 37 17.69 3.30 14.14
C MET A 37 16.64 4.34 14.59
N HIS A 38 16.28 4.37 15.87
CA HIS A 38 15.30 5.36 16.37
C HIS A 38 15.81 6.80 16.31
N MET A 39 17.11 7.04 16.50
CA MET A 39 17.70 8.37 16.33
C MET A 39 17.62 8.83 14.87
N ARG A 40 17.85 7.95 13.91
CA ARG A 40 17.70 8.20 12.47
C ARG A 40 16.25 8.52 12.12
N GLU A 41 15.31 7.69 12.57
CA GLU A 41 13.88 7.88 12.35
C GLU A 41 13.38 9.21 12.93
N HIS A 42 13.81 9.53 14.15
CA HIS A 42 13.42 10.77 14.80
C HIS A 42 14.01 12.01 14.11
N SER A 43 15.29 11.97 13.75
CA SER A 43 15.92 13.07 13.03
C SER A 43 15.34 13.25 11.62
N GLY A 44 15.05 12.16 10.91
CA GLY A 44 14.41 12.21 9.60
C GLY A 44 12.98 12.74 9.68
N GLU A 45 12.24 12.41 10.73
CA GLU A 45 10.91 12.99 11.00
C GLU A 45 11.02 14.51 11.16
N HIS A 46 11.98 15.00 11.96
CA HIS A 46 12.21 16.43 12.14
C HIS A 46 12.51 17.14 10.81
N ILE A 47 13.39 16.56 9.97
CA ILE A 47 13.75 17.13 8.68
C ILE A 47 12.50 17.31 7.80
N ILE A 48 11.74 16.26 7.57
CA ILE A 48 10.58 16.32 6.65
C ILE A 48 9.43 17.14 7.24
N SER A 49 9.20 17.04 8.55
CA SER A 49 8.15 17.82 9.23
C SER A 49 8.46 19.31 9.25
N GLY A 50 9.72 19.67 9.48
CA GLY A 50 10.15 21.07 9.44
C GLY A 50 10.01 21.66 8.04
N ILE A 51 10.43 20.94 7.01
CA ILE A 51 10.28 21.36 5.61
C ILE A 51 8.80 21.56 5.27
N ILE A 52 7.91 20.62 5.55
CA ILE A 52 6.47 20.74 5.27
C ILE A 52 5.86 21.92 6.04
N CYS A 53 6.26 22.12 7.29
CA CYS A 53 5.80 23.23 8.10
C CYS A 53 6.21 24.58 7.50
N HIS A 54 7.46 24.72 7.08
CA HIS A 54 7.99 25.96 6.50
C HIS A 54 7.46 26.26 5.09
N THR A 55 7.33 25.22 4.24
CA THR A 55 6.92 25.42 2.84
C THR A 55 5.41 25.55 2.68
N HIS A 56 4.63 24.82 3.48
CA HIS A 56 3.17 24.72 3.32
C HIS A 56 2.38 25.26 4.52
N GLY A 57 3.04 25.60 5.63
CA GLY A 57 2.37 26.12 6.84
C GLY A 57 1.58 25.04 7.61
N TYR A 58 1.73 23.75 7.31
CA TYR A 58 1.00 22.69 7.98
C TYR A 58 1.79 22.16 9.17
N SER A 59 1.14 22.16 10.33
CA SER A 59 1.74 21.66 11.57
C SER A 59 1.71 20.15 11.65
N ASN A 60 2.77 19.54 12.19
CA ASN A 60 2.76 18.16 12.60
C ASN A 60 1.88 18.01 13.86
N ILE A 61 0.73 17.34 13.73
CA ILE A 61 -0.26 17.14 14.81
C ILE A 61 -0.22 15.74 15.39
N GLY A 62 0.56 14.84 14.82
CA GLY A 62 0.73 13.45 15.28
C GLY A 62 1.98 12.83 14.72
N PHE A 63 2.66 12.02 15.54
CA PHE A 63 3.88 11.33 15.17
C PHE A 63 3.98 10.00 15.92
N HIS A 64 4.32 8.96 15.18
CA HIS A 64 4.51 7.64 15.75
C HIS A 64 5.65 6.89 15.05
N MET A 65 6.64 6.43 15.82
CA MET A 65 7.67 5.51 15.33
C MET A 65 7.17 4.07 15.49
N GLY A 66 6.58 3.54 14.43
CA GLY A 66 6.10 2.18 14.36
C GLY A 66 7.21 1.17 14.11
N LYS A 67 6.86 -0.12 14.21
CA LYS A 67 7.80 -1.21 13.91
C LYS A 67 8.23 -1.16 12.44
N ASP A 68 7.28 -0.90 11.53
CA ASP A 68 7.49 -1.02 10.09
C ASP A 68 7.83 0.34 9.45
N CYS A 69 7.16 1.41 9.84
CA CYS A 69 7.35 2.76 9.32
C CYS A 69 7.17 3.83 10.40
N VAL A 70 7.52 5.06 10.05
CA VAL A 70 7.19 6.26 10.81
C VAL A 70 5.93 6.86 10.22
N THR A 71 4.92 7.12 11.06
CA THR A 71 3.67 7.77 10.66
C THR A 71 3.64 9.20 11.16
N ILE A 72 3.29 10.16 10.30
CA ILE A 72 3.19 11.58 10.64
C ILE A 72 1.84 12.12 10.15
N ASP A 73 1.12 12.80 11.06
CA ASP A 73 -0.14 13.49 10.76
C ASP A 73 0.12 15.00 10.62
N PHE A 74 -0.31 15.58 9.50
CA PHE A 74 -0.24 17.03 9.25
C PHE A 74 -1.64 17.66 9.30
N SER A 75 -1.70 18.94 9.72
CA SER A 75 -2.96 19.68 9.90
C SER A 75 -3.65 20.10 8.60
N GLY A 76 -3.00 19.94 7.45
CA GLY A 76 -3.54 20.32 6.15
C GLY A 76 -3.36 19.26 5.07
N PRO A 77 -4.13 19.37 3.98
CA PRO A 77 -4.04 18.44 2.86
C PRO A 77 -2.78 18.72 2.03
N LEU A 78 -2.01 17.66 1.77
CA LEU A 78 -0.82 17.70 0.91
C LEU A 78 -1.16 17.03 -0.42
N THR A 79 -0.76 17.64 -1.54
CA THR A 79 -0.82 17.00 -2.86
C THR A 79 0.36 16.06 -3.07
N ALA A 80 0.28 15.18 -4.07
CA ALA A 80 1.38 14.28 -4.41
C ALA A 80 2.66 15.04 -4.78
N GLU A 81 2.53 16.16 -5.48
CA GLU A 81 3.64 17.03 -5.88
C GLU A 81 4.31 17.67 -4.67
N GLN A 82 3.52 18.17 -3.72
CA GLN A 82 4.03 18.78 -2.48
C GLN A 82 4.76 17.75 -1.61
N ILE A 83 4.26 16.51 -1.57
CA ILE A 83 4.89 15.40 -0.85
C ILE A 83 6.22 15.04 -1.51
N GLN A 84 6.27 14.96 -2.84
CA GLN A 84 7.50 14.67 -3.58
C GLN A 84 8.53 15.79 -3.40
N GLU A 85 8.12 17.06 -3.47
CA GLU A 85 8.99 18.20 -3.22
C GLU A 85 9.58 18.16 -1.79
N ALA A 86 8.75 17.89 -0.79
CA ALA A 86 9.20 17.79 0.60
C ALA A 86 10.19 16.61 0.81
N GLU A 87 9.94 15.47 0.16
CA GLU A 87 10.85 14.32 0.17
C GLU A 87 12.19 14.64 -0.48
N ASP A 88 12.17 15.30 -1.64
CA ASP A 88 13.38 15.70 -2.37
C ASP A 88 14.23 16.68 -1.56
N LEU A 89 13.60 17.70 -0.98
CA LEU A 89 14.26 18.66 -0.09
C LEU A 89 14.82 17.99 1.17
N ALA A 90 14.08 17.06 1.76
CA ALA A 90 14.54 16.31 2.93
C ALA A 90 15.79 15.47 2.61
N ASN A 91 15.80 14.77 1.48
CA ASN A 91 16.95 14.02 1.03
C ASN A 91 18.13 14.91 0.64
N GLN A 92 17.87 16.10 0.11
CA GLN A 92 18.93 17.10 -0.10
C GLN A 92 19.60 17.49 1.21
N LYS A 93 18.83 17.74 2.29
CA LYS A 93 19.38 18.04 3.62
C LYS A 93 20.19 16.88 4.20
N VAL A 94 19.79 15.64 3.92
CA VAL A 94 20.59 14.44 4.28
C VAL A 94 21.94 14.45 3.54
N LEU A 95 21.95 14.75 2.23
CA LEU A 95 23.17 14.80 1.42
C LEU A 95 24.11 15.95 1.81
N GLU A 96 23.58 17.08 2.26
CA GLU A 96 24.35 18.23 2.75
C GLU A 96 25.14 17.90 4.03
N ASN A 97 24.80 16.84 4.76
CA ASN A 97 25.47 16.38 5.97
C ASN A 97 25.67 17.47 7.03
N ILE A 98 24.59 18.18 7.34
CA ILE A 98 24.55 19.33 8.25
C ILE A 98 24.60 18.84 9.70
N GLU A 99 25.28 19.58 10.58
CA GLU A 99 25.29 19.29 12.01
C GLU A 99 23.91 19.60 12.64
N ILE A 100 23.40 18.67 13.43
CA ILE A 100 22.17 18.80 14.21
C ILE A 100 22.53 19.33 15.59
N LEU A 101 22.14 20.57 15.87
CA LEU A 101 22.44 21.24 17.12
C LEU A 101 21.35 20.96 18.15
N ALA A 102 21.73 20.76 19.40
CA ALA A 102 20.79 20.51 20.50
C ALA A 102 21.24 21.31 21.73
N GLU A 103 20.52 22.39 22.02
CA GLU A 103 20.92 23.40 22.98
C GLU A 103 19.80 23.73 23.95
N TYR A 104 20.16 24.37 25.08
CA TYR A 104 19.23 24.96 26.04
C TYR A 104 19.41 26.48 26.04
N PRO A 105 18.73 27.20 25.12
CA PRO A 105 18.84 28.65 25.05
C PRO A 105 18.36 29.31 26.36
N ASP A 106 18.90 30.48 26.64
CA ASP A 106 18.38 31.30 27.72
C ASP A 106 16.99 31.88 27.37
N ARG A 107 16.33 32.52 28.35
CA ARG A 107 14.97 33.05 28.17
C ARG A 107 14.89 34.16 27.13
N GLU A 108 15.92 34.97 26.98
CA GLU A 108 15.95 36.10 26.04
C GLU A 108 16.06 35.56 24.62
N THR A 109 16.97 34.64 24.38
CA THR A 109 17.13 33.94 23.09
C THR A 109 15.86 33.16 22.73
N LEU A 110 15.29 32.41 23.69
CA LEU A 110 14.09 31.63 23.46
C LEU A 110 12.87 32.49 23.09
N ALA A 111 12.75 33.70 23.64
CA ALA A 111 11.65 34.62 23.36
C ALA A 111 11.69 35.18 21.91
N THR A 112 12.85 35.15 21.26
CA THR A 112 13.04 35.67 19.89
C THR A 112 13.16 34.55 18.86
N LEU A 113 13.29 33.30 19.31
CA LEU A 113 13.48 32.16 18.44
C LEU A 113 12.12 31.67 17.92
N ASP A 114 12.00 31.59 16.61
CA ASP A 114 10.85 30.92 15.97
C ASP A 114 11.09 29.40 15.93
N TYR A 115 10.35 28.66 16.76
CA TYR A 115 10.49 27.21 16.87
C TYR A 115 9.14 26.51 16.97
N ARG A 116 9.07 25.30 16.43
CA ARG A 116 7.91 24.44 16.56
C ARG A 116 7.84 23.82 17.96
N SER A 117 6.64 23.71 18.51
CA SER A 117 6.39 22.95 19.73
C SER A 117 5.05 22.23 19.65
N LYS A 118 5.02 20.98 20.11
CA LYS A 118 3.79 20.18 20.22
C LYS A 118 3.02 20.39 21.53
N LYS A 119 3.62 21.08 22.51
CA LYS A 119 3.05 21.30 23.86
C LYS A 119 3.45 22.67 24.36
N GLU A 120 2.65 23.23 25.26
CA GLU A 120 3.11 24.32 26.12
C GLU A 120 4.22 23.79 27.04
N LEU A 121 5.37 24.46 27.02
CA LEU A 121 6.56 24.03 27.71
C LEU A 121 6.86 24.96 28.90
N THR A 122 7.23 24.38 30.03
CA THR A 122 7.66 25.12 31.23
C THR A 122 9.05 24.63 31.66
N GLY A 123 9.87 25.54 32.18
CA GLY A 123 11.21 25.22 32.62
C GLY A 123 12.29 25.39 31.57
N ALA A 124 13.34 24.59 31.63
CA ALA A 124 14.43 24.60 30.64
C ALA A 124 13.99 23.90 29.36
N ILE A 125 13.93 24.61 28.25
CA ILE A 125 13.48 24.10 26.97
C ILE A 125 14.69 23.74 26.12
N ARG A 126 14.76 22.47 25.70
CA ARG A 126 15.77 22.00 24.76
C ARG A 126 15.30 22.23 23.34
N ILE A 127 16.07 22.99 22.58
CA ILE A 127 15.85 23.26 21.16
C ILE A 127 16.78 22.40 20.33
N VAL A 128 16.19 21.71 19.33
CA VAL A 128 16.92 20.99 18.30
C VAL A 128 16.82 21.80 17.01
N THR A 129 17.96 22.17 16.47
CA THR A 129 18.08 22.96 15.24
C THR A 129 18.74 22.13 14.14
N ILE A 130 18.06 21.99 13.03
CA ILE A 130 18.59 21.43 11.79
C ILE A 130 18.60 22.59 10.78
N PRO A 131 19.74 23.25 10.52
CA PRO A 131 19.80 24.45 9.72
C PRO A 131 19.14 24.30 8.33
N GLY A 132 18.20 25.16 8.04
CA GLY A 132 17.44 25.14 6.79
C GLY A 132 16.43 23.99 6.63
N ALA A 133 16.14 23.28 7.71
CA ALA A 133 15.10 22.24 7.74
C ALA A 133 14.12 22.41 8.91
N ASP A 134 14.61 22.48 10.16
CA ASP A 134 13.74 22.53 11.33
C ASP A 134 14.37 23.24 12.53
N VAL A 135 13.54 23.90 13.31
CA VAL A 135 13.84 24.39 14.66
C VAL A 135 12.69 23.96 15.57
N CYS A 136 12.95 23.06 16.50
CA CYS A 136 11.88 22.44 17.27
C CYS A 136 12.27 22.20 18.74
N ALA A 137 11.33 22.41 19.63
CA ALA A 137 11.48 22.02 21.02
C ALA A 137 11.33 20.50 21.14
N CYS A 138 12.43 19.80 21.45
CA CYS A 138 12.47 18.35 21.50
C CYS A 138 13.44 17.81 22.55
N CYS A 139 12.98 16.84 23.35
CA CYS A 139 13.81 16.16 24.37
C CYS A 139 14.36 14.81 23.89
N GLY A 140 13.98 14.34 22.70
CA GLY A 140 14.41 13.05 22.19
C GLY A 140 15.86 13.02 21.71
N THR A 141 16.35 11.83 21.41
CA THR A 141 17.70 11.62 20.90
C THR A 141 17.75 11.76 19.38
N HIS A 142 18.81 12.39 18.88
CA HIS A 142 19.03 12.63 17.45
C HIS A 142 20.43 12.10 17.04
N VAL A 143 20.63 11.89 15.75
CA VAL A 143 21.97 11.70 15.19
C VAL A 143 22.74 13.03 15.20
N LYS A 144 24.05 12.98 15.03
CA LYS A 144 24.87 14.19 15.08
C LYS A 144 24.83 14.99 13.78
N TYR A 145 24.76 14.30 12.65
CA TYR A 145 24.74 14.91 11.33
C TYR A 145 23.57 14.37 10.51
N THR A 146 22.99 15.20 9.64
CA THR A 146 21.87 14.77 8.79
C THR A 146 22.22 13.63 7.85
N GLY A 147 23.49 13.50 7.43
CA GLY A 147 23.98 12.39 6.62
C GLY A 147 23.88 11.02 7.30
N GLU A 148 23.88 10.98 8.64
CA GLU A 148 23.68 9.75 9.39
C GLU A 148 22.22 9.23 9.34
N VAL A 149 21.25 10.06 8.98
CA VAL A 149 19.84 9.70 8.85
C VAL A 149 19.65 8.65 7.75
N GLY A 150 20.37 8.80 6.64
CA GLY A 150 20.17 8.00 5.44
C GLY A 150 18.92 8.42 4.65
N PRO A 151 18.55 7.66 3.62
CA PRO A 151 17.46 8.07 2.74
C PRO A 151 16.11 8.15 3.46
N ILE A 152 15.32 9.13 3.06
CA ILE A 152 13.94 9.36 3.53
C ILE A 152 13.01 9.07 2.35
N LYS A 153 12.03 8.18 2.53
CA LYS A 153 11.06 7.82 1.49
C LYS A 153 9.64 7.80 2.03
N VAL A 154 8.77 8.61 1.45
CA VAL A 154 7.33 8.55 1.69
C VAL A 154 6.76 7.37 0.89
N ILE A 155 6.13 6.42 1.57
CA ILE A 155 5.60 5.19 0.97
C ILE A 155 4.08 5.22 0.81
N SER A 156 3.38 6.01 1.63
CA SER A 156 1.95 6.24 1.50
C SER A 156 1.56 7.64 1.97
N ALA A 157 0.46 8.12 1.43
CA ALA A 157 -0.17 9.36 1.85
C ALA A 157 -1.69 9.15 1.84
N GLU A 158 -2.33 9.46 2.97
CA GLU A 158 -3.77 9.30 3.14
C GLU A 158 -4.39 10.60 3.70
N HIS A 159 -5.65 10.84 3.36
CA HIS A 159 -6.40 11.91 4.00
C HIS A 159 -6.84 11.47 5.40
N ALA A 160 -6.42 12.18 6.44
CA ALA A 160 -6.73 11.84 7.82
C ALA A 160 -6.95 13.10 8.66
N LYS A 161 -7.95 13.08 9.54
CA LYS A 161 -8.23 14.14 10.53
C LYS A 161 -8.34 15.55 9.96
N GLY A 162 -8.82 15.69 8.72
CA GLY A 162 -8.89 16.98 8.01
C GLY A 162 -7.58 17.46 7.39
N GLY A 163 -6.52 16.66 7.45
CA GLY A 163 -5.21 16.89 6.87
C GLY A 163 -4.67 15.67 6.15
N SER A 164 -3.37 15.46 6.21
CA SER A 164 -2.68 14.34 5.56
C SER A 164 -1.93 13.49 6.56
N ARG A 165 -2.01 12.17 6.42
CA ARG A 165 -1.16 11.19 7.08
C ARG A 165 -0.14 10.68 6.10
N LEU A 166 1.13 10.71 6.48
CA LEU A 166 2.23 10.15 5.69
C LEU A 166 2.85 8.97 6.44
N ASP A 167 3.08 7.86 5.74
CA ASP A 167 3.94 6.80 6.21
C ASP A 167 5.28 6.90 5.51
N ILE A 168 6.35 6.87 6.28
CA ILE A 168 7.71 7.20 5.84
C ILE A 168 8.67 6.11 6.29
N LEU A 169 9.54 5.70 5.39
CA LEU A 169 10.70 4.88 5.69
C LEU A 169 11.95 5.77 5.76
N ILE A 170 12.80 5.51 6.74
CA ILE A 170 14.01 6.30 6.99
C ILE A 170 15.21 5.36 7.17
N GLY A 171 16.35 5.74 6.58
CA GLY A 171 17.62 5.05 6.73
C GLY A 171 17.57 3.61 6.23
N GLU A 172 17.88 2.66 7.10
CA GLU A 172 17.97 1.24 6.76
C GLU A 172 16.67 0.65 6.27
N LYS A 173 15.51 1.11 6.81
CA LYS A 173 14.19 0.65 6.35
C LYS A 173 13.92 1.08 4.92
N ALA A 174 14.28 2.31 4.54
CA ALA A 174 14.15 2.79 3.16
C ALA A 174 15.05 2.01 2.19
N LEU A 175 16.28 1.70 2.61
CA LEU A 175 17.19 0.86 1.81
C LEU A 175 16.70 -0.57 1.67
N ALA A 176 16.11 -1.14 2.72
CA ALA A 176 15.55 -2.49 2.67
C ALA A 176 14.35 -2.57 1.72
N ASP A 177 13.47 -1.58 1.77
CA ASP A 177 12.34 -1.46 0.84
C ASP A 177 12.82 -1.30 -0.61
N TYR A 178 13.81 -0.44 -0.85
CA TYR A 178 14.40 -0.28 -2.18
C TYR A 178 14.95 -1.60 -2.73
N LYS A 179 15.71 -2.36 -1.93
CA LYS A 179 16.23 -3.68 -2.32
C LYS A 179 15.10 -4.64 -2.67
N CYS A 180 14.06 -4.71 -1.84
CA CYS A 180 12.91 -5.58 -2.08
C CYS A 180 12.20 -5.23 -3.39
N ARG A 181 11.94 -3.94 -3.64
CA ARG A 181 11.30 -3.46 -4.88
C ARG A 181 12.19 -3.69 -6.09
N PHE A 182 13.50 -3.47 -5.96
CA PHE A 182 14.46 -3.73 -7.01
C PHE A 182 14.47 -5.22 -7.41
N GLU A 183 14.60 -6.12 -6.44
CA GLU A 183 14.56 -7.56 -6.68
C GLU A 183 13.25 -8.01 -7.34
N ASN A 184 12.12 -7.46 -6.88
CA ASN A 184 10.81 -7.75 -7.46
C ASN A 184 10.72 -7.27 -8.92
N THR A 185 11.20 -6.06 -9.20
CA THR A 185 11.25 -5.51 -10.56
C THR A 185 12.13 -6.36 -11.47
N GLN A 186 13.29 -6.85 -10.99
CA GLN A 186 14.16 -7.76 -11.75
C GLN A 186 13.45 -9.08 -12.09
N LYS A 187 12.69 -9.65 -11.14
CA LYS A 187 11.89 -10.86 -11.39
C LYS A 187 10.82 -10.63 -12.46
N ILE A 188 10.10 -9.51 -12.38
CA ILE A 188 9.07 -9.14 -13.38
C ILE A 188 9.73 -8.92 -14.76
N SER A 189 10.87 -8.22 -14.80
CA SER A 189 11.68 -8.02 -16.02
C SER A 189 12.05 -9.33 -16.68
N ALA A 190 12.52 -10.31 -15.90
CA ALA A 190 12.86 -11.64 -16.40
C ALA A 190 11.63 -12.40 -16.90
N LEU A 191 10.49 -12.38 -16.18
CA LEU A 191 9.25 -13.04 -16.58
C LEU A 191 8.70 -12.49 -17.90
N LEU A 192 8.78 -11.18 -18.09
CA LEU A 192 8.28 -10.49 -19.29
C LEU A 192 9.32 -10.40 -20.41
N SER A 193 10.58 -10.82 -20.16
CA SER A 193 11.72 -10.73 -21.10
C SER A 193 11.93 -9.30 -21.64
N VAL A 194 11.85 -8.31 -20.74
CA VAL A 194 12.05 -6.88 -21.07
C VAL A 194 13.02 -6.25 -20.06
N LYS A 195 13.47 -5.02 -20.32
CA LYS A 195 14.27 -4.25 -19.35
C LYS A 195 13.39 -3.81 -18.17
N PRO A 196 13.97 -3.59 -16.97
CA PRO A 196 13.24 -3.15 -15.76
C PRO A 196 12.33 -1.93 -15.99
N GLU A 197 12.80 -0.95 -16.77
CA GLU A 197 12.07 0.28 -17.05
C GLU A 197 10.85 0.07 -17.96
N GLN A 198 10.79 -1.07 -18.66
CA GLN A 198 9.72 -1.43 -19.60
C GLN A 198 8.69 -2.40 -19.00
N THR A 199 8.82 -2.77 -17.74
CA THR A 199 7.97 -3.79 -17.10
C THR A 199 6.50 -3.40 -17.05
N ALA A 200 6.19 -2.14 -16.77
CA ALA A 200 4.82 -1.63 -16.74
C ALA A 200 4.14 -1.68 -18.13
N GLU A 201 4.86 -1.24 -19.15
CA GLU A 201 4.37 -1.27 -20.54
C GLU A 201 4.16 -2.70 -21.04
N ALA A 202 5.11 -3.59 -20.75
CA ALA A 202 5.01 -5.01 -21.09
C ALA A 202 3.84 -5.69 -20.37
N ALA A 203 3.60 -5.39 -19.10
CA ALA A 203 2.44 -5.88 -18.36
C ALA A 203 1.12 -5.39 -18.97
N GLN A 204 1.03 -4.12 -19.35
CA GLN A 204 -0.15 -3.56 -20.02
C GLN A 204 -0.44 -4.26 -21.37
N LYS A 205 0.61 -4.49 -22.17
CA LYS A 205 0.51 -5.23 -23.42
C LYS A 205 0.04 -6.67 -23.20
N LEU A 206 0.55 -7.35 -22.18
CA LEU A 206 0.11 -8.70 -21.83
C LEU A 206 -1.36 -8.74 -21.43
N LEU A 207 -1.83 -7.78 -20.64
CA LEU A 207 -3.26 -7.66 -20.28
C LEU A 207 -4.15 -7.45 -21.50
N GLN A 208 -3.72 -6.61 -22.45
CA GLN A 208 -4.45 -6.40 -23.71
C GLN A 208 -4.49 -7.69 -24.54
N THR A 209 -3.34 -8.38 -24.70
CA THR A 209 -3.29 -9.67 -25.41
C THR A 209 -4.23 -10.71 -24.79
N VAL A 210 -4.30 -10.78 -23.46
CA VAL A 210 -5.24 -11.68 -22.77
C VAL A 210 -6.70 -11.31 -23.05
N ALA A 211 -7.03 -10.01 -23.12
CA ALA A 211 -8.37 -9.54 -23.45
C ALA A 211 -8.74 -9.91 -24.89
N ASP A 212 -7.84 -9.68 -25.84
CA ASP A 212 -8.02 -10.00 -27.26
C ASP A 212 -8.22 -11.51 -27.49
N LEU A 213 -7.36 -12.33 -26.86
CA LEU A 213 -7.49 -13.79 -26.93
C LEU A 213 -8.80 -14.31 -26.31
N LYS A 214 -9.29 -13.70 -25.22
CA LYS A 214 -10.59 -14.04 -24.65
C LYS A 214 -11.74 -13.70 -25.60
N GLN A 215 -11.66 -12.57 -26.28
CA GLN A 215 -12.64 -12.15 -27.29
C GLN A 215 -12.62 -13.10 -28.49
N GLU A 216 -11.45 -13.42 -29.00
CA GLU A 216 -11.29 -14.36 -30.14
C GLU A 216 -11.81 -15.76 -29.78
N LEU A 217 -11.46 -16.27 -28.60
CA LEU A 217 -11.98 -17.55 -28.11
C LEU A 217 -13.50 -17.52 -27.99
N GLY A 218 -14.10 -16.42 -27.53
CA GLY A 218 -15.55 -16.22 -27.48
C GLY A 218 -16.20 -16.27 -28.88
N ALA A 219 -15.59 -15.57 -29.83
CA ALA A 219 -16.07 -15.57 -31.23
C ALA A 219 -15.97 -16.97 -31.89
N LEU A 220 -14.87 -17.68 -31.65
CA LEU A 220 -14.70 -19.05 -32.16
C LEU A 220 -15.72 -20.02 -31.56
N LYS A 221 -15.96 -19.91 -30.24
CA LYS A 221 -17.02 -20.71 -29.58
C LYS A 221 -18.40 -20.45 -30.18
N LEU A 222 -18.75 -19.19 -30.40
CA LEU A 222 -20.04 -18.83 -31.02
C LEU A 222 -20.18 -19.41 -32.43
N ARG A 223 -19.16 -19.33 -33.27
CA ARG A 223 -19.16 -19.94 -34.62
C ARG A 223 -19.36 -21.45 -34.53
N LEU A 224 -18.65 -22.12 -33.62
CA LEU A 224 -18.78 -23.58 -33.46
C LEU A 224 -20.20 -23.98 -33.00
N LEU A 225 -20.83 -23.17 -32.15
CA LEU A 225 -22.23 -23.37 -31.77
C LEU A 225 -23.19 -23.11 -32.92
N GLU A 226 -22.93 -22.11 -33.76
CA GLU A 226 -23.72 -21.83 -34.95
C GLU A 226 -23.64 -23.00 -35.96
N GLU A 227 -22.44 -23.51 -36.24
CA GLU A 227 -22.25 -24.66 -37.12
C GLU A 227 -23.02 -25.90 -36.62
N LYS A 228 -23.05 -26.13 -35.28
CA LYS A 228 -23.83 -27.22 -34.67
C LYS A 228 -25.34 -27.01 -34.85
N VAL A 229 -25.82 -25.79 -34.66
CA VAL A 229 -27.23 -25.44 -34.93
C VAL A 229 -27.56 -25.63 -36.39
N ASP A 230 -26.67 -25.24 -37.32
CA ASP A 230 -26.90 -25.35 -38.77
C ASP A 230 -26.92 -26.78 -39.27
N ALA A 231 -26.18 -27.69 -38.60
CA ALA A 231 -26.20 -29.13 -38.89
C ALA A 231 -27.53 -29.83 -38.52
N VAL A 232 -28.39 -29.19 -37.71
CA VAL A 232 -29.68 -29.75 -37.33
C VAL A 232 -30.73 -29.46 -38.41
N GLU A 233 -31.39 -30.50 -38.93
CA GLU A 233 -32.48 -30.41 -39.90
C GLU A 233 -33.67 -29.65 -39.31
N THR A 234 -34.12 -28.62 -40.04
CA THR A 234 -35.31 -27.85 -39.69
C THR A 234 -36.57 -28.71 -39.80
N GLY A 235 -37.42 -28.70 -38.77
CA GLY A 235 -38.66 -29.48 -38.74
C GLY A 235 -38.52 -30.82 -38.03
N SER A 236 -37.34 -31.18 -37.55
CA SER A 236 -37.14 -32.34 -36.70
C SER A 236 -37.95 -32.24 -35.43
N SER A 237 -38.48 -33.35 -34.88
CA SER A 237 -39.30 -33.36 -33.67
C SER A 237 -38.51 -33.06 -32.41
N ALA A 238 -37.24 -33.46 -32.36
CA ALA A 238 -36.38 -33.21 -31.19
C ALA A 238 -34.89 -33.15 -31.56
N CYS A 239 -34.12 -32.35 -30.80
CA CYS A 239 -32.67 -32.33 -30.84
C CYS A 239 -32.13 -32.31 -29.38
N VAL A 240 -31.20 -33.22 -29.10
CA VAL A 240 -30.51 -33.30 -27.80
C VAL A 240 -29.02 -33.20 -28.07
N LEU A 241 -28.38 -32.18 -27.45
CA LEU A 241 -26.93 -32.00 -27.53
C LEU A 241 -26.26 -32.13 -26.18
N PHE A 242 -25.13 -32.80 -26.16
CA PHE A 242 -24.22 -32.87 -25.02
C PHE A 242 -22.99 -32.06 -25.31
N GLU A 243 -22.71 -31.08 -24.43
CA GLU A 243 -21.61 -30.15 -24.53
C GLU A 243 -20.78 -30.15 -23.26
N GLN A 244 -19.57 -29.63 -23.34
CA GLN A 244 -18.70 -29.49 -22.20
C GLN A 244 -17.98 -28.14 -22.20
N GLY A 245 -17.93 -27.47 -21.03
CA GLY A 245 -17.19 -26.23 -20.87
C GLY A 245 -17.87 -24.99 -21.47
N LEU A 246 -19.18 -25.02 -21.72
CA LEU A 246 -19.97 -23.86 -22.05
C LEU A 246 -20.33 -23.05 -20.82
N SER A 247 -20.47 -21.72 -20.97
CA SER A 247 -21.08 -20.91 -19.93
C SER A 247 -22.60 -21.13 -19.90
N THR A 248 -23.24 -20.86 -18.74
CA THR A 248 -24.72 -20.94 -18.63
C THR A 248 -25.43 -20.08 -19.67
N VAL A 249 -24.84 -18.93 -20.05
CA VAL A 249 -25.37 -18.05 -21.09
C VAL A 249 -25.26 -18.70 -22.47
N ASP A 250 -24.16 -19.38 -22.76
CA ASP A 250 -23.96 -20.04 -24.07
C ASP A 250 -24.87 -21.27 -24.20
N VAL A 251 -25.09 -22.03 -23.12
CA VAL A 251 -26.05 -23.15 -23.08
C VAL A 251 -27.45 -22.64 -23.42
N ARG A 252 -27.90 -21.53 -22.82
CA ARG A 252 -29.20 -20.91 -23.13
C ARG A 252 -29.28 -20.48 -24.61
N LYS A 253 -28.30 -19.73 -25.08
CA LYS A 253 -28.27 -19.27 -26.48
C LYS A 253 -28.32 -20.42 -27.47
N LEU A 254 -27.63 -21.52 -27.16
CA LEU A 254 -27.64 -22.72 -28.00
C LEU A 254 -29.04 -23.38 -28.01
N ALA A 255 -29.63 -23.54 -26.83
CA ALA A 255 -30.97 -24.12 -26.70
C ALA A 255 -32.03 -23.25 -27.38
N ASP A 256 -31.98 -21.92 -27.27
CA ASP A 256 -32.90 -20.98 -27.90
C ASP A 256 -32.79 -21.02 -29.45
N LYS A 257 -31.55 -21.10 -29.97
CA LYS A 257 -31.33 -21.23 -31.45
C LYS A 257 -31.84 -22.59 -31.99
N LEU A 258 -31.61 -23.67 -31.25
CA LEU A 258 -32.11 -25.00 -31.62
C LEU A 258 -33.64 -25.05 -31.57
N ALA A 259 -34.28 -24.42 -30.57
CA ALA A 259 -35.72 -24.34 -30.48
C ALA A 259 -36.40 -23.60 -31.66
N GLN A 260 -35.67 -22.79 -32.42
CA GLN A 260 -36.16 -22.18 -33.67
C GLN A 260 -36.22 -23.16 -34.84
N LYS A 261 -35.49 -24.29 -34.75
CA LYS A 261 -35.43 -25.30 -35.83
C LYS A 261 -36.22 -26.59 -35.51
N VAL A 262 -36.37 -26.91 -34.22
CA VAL A 262 -36.99 -28.19 -33.78
C VAL A 262 -38.10 -27.93 -32.77
N LEU A 263 -39.04 -28.85 -32.60
CA LEU A 263 -40.16 -28.72 -31.65
C LEU A 263 -39.66 -28.84 -30.18
N PHE A 264 -38.63 -29.68 -29.96
CA PHE A 264 -38.05 -29.89 -28.64
C PHE A 264 -36.54 -29.81 -28.72
N ALA A 265 -35.91 -28.94 -27.96
CA ALA A 265 -34.47 -28.78 -27.87
C ALA A 265 -34.00 -29.00 -26.42
N ALA A 266 -32.98 -29.81 -26.20
CA ALA A 266 -32.33 -29.98 -24.92
C ALA A 266 -30.79 -29.91 -25.07
N VAL A 267 -30.17 -29.07 -24.27
CA VAL A 267 -28.70 -28.95 -24.23
C VAL A 267 -28.23 -29.30 -22.82
N PHE A 268 -27.41 -30.28 -22.74
CA PHE A 268 -26.74 -30.74 -21.52
C PHE A 268 -25.28 -30.31 -21.58
N ASN A 269 -24.78 -29.60 -20.55
CA ASN A 269 -23.40 -29.13 -20.46
C ASN A 269 -22.75 -29.69 -19.19
N GLY A 270 -21.76 -30.54 -19.35
CA GLY A 270 -21.09 -31.22 -18.23
C GLY A 270 -20.50 -32.56 -18.62
N SER A 271 -20.31 -33.42 -17.65
CA SER A 271 -19.81 -34.77 -17.84
C SER A 271 -20.51 -35.78 -16.88
N ASP A 272 -20.35 -37.07 -17.16
CA ASP A 272 -20.90 -38.13 -16.31
C ASP A 272 -20.30 -38.12 -14.90
N THR A 273 -19.09 -37.55 -14.72
CA THR A 273 -18.41 -37.44 -13.44
C THR A 273 -18.81 -36.21 -12.63
N ASP A 274 -19.04 -35.08 -13.30
CA ASP A 274 -19.27 -33.78 -12.65
C ASP A 274 -20.75 -33.37 -12.64
N GLY A 275 -21.60 -34.18 -13.30
CA GLY A 275 -23.00 -33.84 -13.52
C GLY A 275 -23.23 -32.89 -14.68
N TYR A 276 -24.49 -32.60 -14.97
CA TYR A 276 -24.91 -31.77 -16.11
C TYR A 276 -25.74 -30.55 -15.64
N GLN A 277 -25.37 -29.39 -16.14
CA GLN A 277 -26.29 -28.28 -16.29
C GLN A 277 -27.07 -28.46 -17.57
N TYR A 278 -28.35 -28.18 -17.59
CA TYR A 278 -29.17 -28.32 -18.80
C TYR A 278 -30.16 -27.20 -18.98
N VAL A 279 -30.51 -26.98 -20.25
CA VAL A 279 -31.58 -26.09 -20.67
C VAL A 279 -32.45 -26.89 -21.63
N ILE A 280 -33.76 -26.89 -21.41
CA ILE A 280 -34.74 -27.53 -22.24
C ILE A 280 -35.72 -26.47 -22.74
N CYS A 281 -35.95 -26.41 -24.09
CA CYS A 281 -36.86 -25.49 -24.75
C CYS A 281 -37.87 -26.30 -25.56
N CYS A 282 -39.15 -25.92 -25.52
CA CYS A 282 -40.22 -26.50 -26.33
C CYS A 282 -41.04 -25.40 -26.98
N LEU A 283 -41.26 -25.46 -28.27
CA LEU A 283 -42.05 -24.49 -29.06
C LEU A 283 -43.51 -24.45 -28.67
N LEU A 284 -44.03 -25.49 -28.00
CA LEU A 284 -45.45 -25.59 -27.66
C LEU A 284 -45.86 -24.72 -26.43
N TYR A 285 -44.93 -24.03 -25.79
CA TYR A 285 -45.18 -23.31 -24.53
C TYR A 285 -45.06 -21.79 -24.60
N THR A 286 -45.01 -21.19 -25.80
CA THR A 286 -44.78 -19.75 -25.91
C THR A 286 -46.08 -18.92 -26.10
N SER A 287 -47.27 -19.49 -26.12
CA SER A 287 -48.48 -18.71 -26.37
C SER A 287 -49.54 -18.68 -25.23
N ASP A 288 -49.52 -19.54 -24.20
CA ASP A 288 -50.66 -19.62 -23.27
C ASP A 288 -50.35 -19.72 -21.77
N ALA A 289 -49.12 -19.46 -21.32
CA ALA A 289 -48.78 -19.57 -19.89
C ALA A 289 -48.60 -18.20 -19.17
N ALA A 290 -48.98 -17.11 -19.80
CA ALA A 290 -48.86 -15.77 -19.21
C ALA A 290 -50.15 -15.24 -18.58
N ASP A 291 -51.30 -15.93 -18.65
CA ASP A 291 -52.59 -15.44 -18.17
C ASP A 291 -53.25 -16.21 -17.03
N GLU A 292 -52.57 -17.22 -16.46
CA GLU A 292 -53.11 -17.85 -15.22
C GLU A 292 -51.95 -18.14 -14.22
N LEU A 293 -51.58 -17.13 -13.38
CA LEU A 293 -51.25 -17.24 -11.96
C LEU A 293 -51.12 -15.84 -11.37
#